data_d22ceba8986ba6d045fe35a8318cea5e
#
_entry.id   d22ceba8986ba6d045fe35a8318cea5e
#
_cell.length_a   1.000
_cell.length_b   1.000
_cell.length_c   1.000
_cell.angle_alpha   90.00
_cell.angle_beta   90.00
_cell.angle_gamma   90.00
#
_symmetry.space_group_name_H-M   'P 1'
#
loop_
_entity.id
_entity.type
_entity.pdbx_description
1 polymer ?
#
loop_
_entity_poly.entity_id
_entity_poly.type
_entity_poly.pdbx_seq_one_letter_code
_entity_poly.pdbx_strand_id
1 'polypeptide(L)'
;MPLNDSSTIFSTNYTLSLLMPVMLWGAMRFGYRFISLIWTPVLIAVIHFHYRYLPIYPSYNTQLAITSSSYLVFSFIVAYTAMLATQQRLIYARVRQMAFLDPVVHMPNLRALSRALNGTSWSTLCFLRIPELELLGRHYGVLLRIQYKQMLANHLRTLLQPNEAVYHLAGHDLVFRLNSEGHQARIHLIDRSLRQFRFHWDGVPLQPRIG
;
A
#
# COMPACT_ATOMS: atom_id res chain seq x y z
N MET A 1 -37.25 23.19 44.04
CA MET A 1 -36.65 23.74 42.81
C MET A 1 -35.84 22.63 42.12
N PRO A 2 -36.29 22.07 41.01
CA PRO A 2 -35.57 21.01 40.32
C PRO A 2 -34.86 21.59 39.09
N LEU A 3 -33.77 22.31 39.29
CA LEU A 3 -33.04 22.93 38.18
C LEU A 3 -31.61 22.36 37.95
N ASN A 4 -31.25 21.23 38.63
CA ASN A 4 -29.88 20.75 38.59
C ASN A 4 -29.66 19.45 37.75
N ASP A 5 -30.73 18.81 37.29
CA ASP A 5 -30.58 17.51 36.55
C ASP A 5 -30.16 17.66 35.09
N SER A 6 -30.48 18.79 34.45
CA SER A 6 -30.13 19.03 33.06
C SER A 6 -28.64 19.39 32.87
N SER A 7 -28.03 20.02 33.86
CA SER A 7 -26.65 20.50 33.76
C SER A 7 -25.60 19.38 33.77
N THR A 8 -25.85 18.29 34.47
CA THR A 8 -24.90 17.15 34.56
C THR A 8 -24.92 16.28 33.33
N ILE A 9 -26.09 16.03 32.74
CA ILE A 9 -26.24 15.29 31.47
C ILE A 9 -25.61 16.10 30.35
N PHE A 10 -25.81 17.41 30.32
CA PHE A 10 -25.18 18.32 29.35
C PHE A 10 -23.67 18.31 29.48
N SER A 11 -23.09 18.39 30.68
CA SER A 11 -21.63 18.41 30.86
C SER A 11 -20.94 17.12 30.35
N THR A 12 -21.53 15.96 30.58
CA THR A 12 -20.99 14.66 30.14
C THR A 12 -21.03 14.53 28.61
N ASN A 13 -22.13 14.97 27.99
CA ASN A 13 -22.24 14.95 26.54
C ASN A 13 -21.26 15.92 25.85
N TYR A 14 -21.02 17.08 26.45
CA TYR A 14 -20.01 18.03 25.93
C TYR A 14 -18.60 17.48 26.01
N THR A 15 -18.23 16.81 27.11
CA THR A 15 -16.90 16.21 27.27
C THR A 15 -16.65 15.12 26.24
N LEU A 16 -17.63 14.25 25.98
CA LEU A 16 -17.56 13.22 24.94
C LEU A 16 -17.49 13.84 23.54
N SER A 17 -18.25 14.89 23.28
CA SER A 17 -18.24 15.59 21.99
C SER A 17 -16.90 16.26 21.70
N LEU A 18 -16.20 16.78 22.72
CA LEU A 18 -14.87 17.35 22.58
C LEU A 18 -13.77 16.30 22.42
N LEU A 19 -13.91 15.14 23.07
CA LEU A 19 -12.96 14.03 22.92
C LEU A 19 -13.06 13.36 21.55
N MET A 20 -14.23 13.36 20.93
CA MET A 20 -14.48 12.67 19.68
C MET A 20 -13.57 13.12 18.51
N PRO A 21 -13.42 14.43 18.21
CA PRO A 21 -12.52 14.89 17.15
C PRO A 21 -11.06 14.50 17.39
N VAL A 22 -10.61 14.55 18.65
CA VAL A 22 -9.25 14.16 19.05
C VAL A 22 -9.03 12.67 18.84
N MET A 23 -10.01 11.85 19.22
CA MET A 23 -9.95 10.40 19.04
C MET A 23 -10.02 10.01 17.57
N LEU A 24 -10.86 10.68 16.77
CA LEU A 24 -10.91 10.49 15.31
C LEU A 24 -9.59 10.88 14.65
N TRP A 25 -9.03 12.01 15.00
CA TRP A 25 -7.72 12.41 14.51
C TRP A 25 -6.63 11.39 14.87
N GLY A 26 -6.60 10.93 16.12
CA GLY A 26 -5.68 9.89 16.57
C GLY A 26 -5.88 8.56 15.83
N ALA A 27 -7.15 8.16 15.58
CA ALA A 27 -7.48 6.96 14.81
C ALA A 27 -6.94 7.05 13.37
N MET A 28 -7.11 8.21 12.74
CA MET A 28 -6.59 8.48 11.41
C MET A 28 -5.05 8.50 11.36
N ARG A 29 -4.41 8.96 12.44
CA ARG A 29 -2.94 9.10 12.47
C ARG A 29 -2.21 7.81 12.85
N PHE A 30 -2.68 7.11 13.86
CA PHE A 30 -1.96 5.99 14.51
C PHE A 30 -2.58 4.61 14.26
N GLY A 31 -3.82 4.55 13.77
CA GLY A 31 -4.53 3.30 13.49
C GLY A 31 -5.28 2.73 14.71
N TYR A 32 -6.03 1.65 14.47
CA TYR A 32 -6.98 1.12 15.44
C TYR A 32 -6.32 0.54 16.72
N ARG A 33 -5.14 -0.07 16.61
CA ARG A 33 -4.43 -0.68 17.76
C ARG A 33 -4.04 0.35 18.81
N PHE A 34 -3.55 1.49 18.36
CA PHE A 34 -3.16 2.58 19.25
C PHE A 34 -4.37 3.22 19.93
N ILE A 35 -5.44 3.43 19.14
CA ILE A 35 -6.67 4.03 19.65
C ILE A 35 -7.36 3.13 20.66
N SER A 36 -7.45 1.82 20.43
CA SER A 36 -8.05 0.91 21.41
C SER A 36 -7.28 0.90 22.73
N LEU A 37 -5.95 1.03 22.67
CA LEU A 37 -5.09 1.04 23.84
C LEU A 37 -5.24 2.32 24.68
N ILE A 38 -5.49 3.48 24.03
CA ILE A 38 -5.72 4.76 24.70
C ILE A 38 -7.19 4.89 25.16
N TRP A 39 -8.13 4.47 24.30
CA TRP A 39 -9.56 4.63 24.61
C TRP A 39 -9.98 3.88 25.86
N THR A 40 -9.48 2.68 26.07
CA THR A 40 -9.83 1.85 27.23
C THR A 40 -9.49 2.54 28.57
N PRO A 41 -8.26 3.02 28.83
CA PRO A 41 -7.95 3.72 30.07
C PRO A 41 -8.68 5.07 30.19
N VAL A 42 -8.89 5.80 29.09
CA VAL A 42 -9.67 7.03 29.09
C VAL A 42 -11.12 6.74 29.53
N LEU A 43 -11.72 5.69 29.02
CA LEU A 43 -13.08 5.29 29.36
C LEU A 43 -13.21 4.89 30.82
N ILE A 44 -12.24 4.11 31.33
CA ILE A 44 -12.16 3.73 32.77
C ILE A 44 -12.01 4.98 33.63
N ALA A 45 -11.14 5.91 33.29
CA ALA A 45 -10.93 7.14 34.03
C ALA A 45 -12.20 8.01 34.08
N VAL A 46 -12.87 8.18 32.94
CA VAL A 46 -14.13 8.96 32.84
C VAL A 46 -15.23 8.30 33.65
N ILE A 47 -15.40 6.99 33.59
CA ILE A 47 -16.38 6.26 34.38
C ILE A 47 -16.06 6.40 35.85
N HIS A 48 -14.79 6.19 36.25
CA HIS A 48 -14.37 6.33 37.67
C HIS A 48 -14.62 7.74 38.19
N PHE A 49 -14.28 8.77 37.42
CA PHE A 49 -14.54 10.17 37.79
C PHE A 49 -16.04 10.44 37.91
N HIS A 50 -16.85 9.93 37.02
CA HIS A 50 -18.29 10.07 37.05
C HIS A 50 -18.89 9.46 38.31
N TYR A 51 -18.46 8.26 38.71
CA TYR A 51 -18.95 7.61 39.94
C TYR A 51 -18.49 8.30 41.21
N ARG A 52 -17.33 8.92 41.24
CA ARG A 52 -16.75 9.50 42.46
C ARG A 52 -17.32 10.89 42.81
N TYR A 53 -17.71 11.64 41.81
CA TYR A 53 -18.05 13.07 41.95
C TYR A 53 -19.52 13.41 41.74
N LEU A 54 -20.34 12.46 41.27
CA LEU A 54 -21.77 12.70 41.10
C LEU A 54 -22.57 12.20 42.31
N PRO A 55 -23.42 13.03 42.88
CA PRO A 55 -24.27 12.64 44.01
C PRO A 55 -25.30 11.60 43.57
N ILE A 56 -25.58 10.63 44.45
CA ILE A 56 -26.53 9.54 44.27
C ILE A 56 -27.95 10.11 44.40
N TYR A 57 -28.66 10.33 43.27
CA TYR A 57 -30.07 10.73 43.25
C TYR A 57 -30.97 9.51 43.02
N PRO A 58 -32.30 9.61 43.38
CA PRO A 58 -33.25 8.51 43.18
C PRO A 58 -33.43 8.03 41.73
N SER A 59 -33.08 8.85 40.75
CA SER A 59 -33.09 8.51 39.31
C SER A 59 -31.79 7.90 38.79
N TYR A 60 -30.90 7.49 39.68
CA TYR A 60 -29.54 7.01 39.39
C TYR A 60 -29.49 5.91 38.34
N ASN A 61 -30.37 4.91 38.40
CA ASN A 61 -30.38 3.80 37.47
C ASN A 61 -30.68 4.23 36.03
N THR A 62 -31.58 5.18 35.85
CA THR A 62 -31.92 5.69 34.50
C THR A 62 -30.78 6.53 33.95
N GLN A 63 -30.17 7.39 34.75
CA GLN A 63 -29.02 8.19 34.32
C GLN A 63 -27.81 7.32 34.02
N LEU A 64 -27.56 6.29 34.82
CA LEU A 64 -26.51 5.33 34.57
C LEU A 64 -26.71 4.60 33.25
N ALA A 65 -27.93 4.16 32.97
CA ALA A 65 -28.26 3.48 31.70
C ALA A 65 -28.04 4.39 30.50
N ILE A 66 -28.46 5.65 30.54
CA ILE A 66 -28.26 6.62 29.47
C ILE A 66 -26.79 6.91 29.25
N THR A 67 -26.04 7.14 30.33
CA THR A 67 -24.61 7.43 30.24
C THR A 67 -23.81 6.23 29.70
N SER A 68 -24.09 5.03 30.21
CA SER A 68 -23.44 3.80 29.74
C SER A 68 -23.74 3.53 28.26
N SER A 69 -24.98 3.72 27.81
CA SER A 69 -25.35 3.55 26.41
C SER A 69 -24.65 4.57 25.50
N SER A 70 -24.52 5.81 25.96
CA SER A 70 -23.77 6.85 25.22
C SER A 70 -22.29 6.46 25.06
N TYR A 71 -21.63 6.01 26.11
CA TYR A 71 -20.24 5.54 26.04
C TYR A 71 -20.07 4.35 25.10
N LEU A 72 -20.99 3.39 25.11
CA LEU A 72 -20.99 2.28 24.16
C LEU A 72 -21.10 2.76 22.73
N VAL A 73 -22.05 3.63 22.43
CA VAL A 73 -22.22 4.17 21.05
C VAL A 73 -20.96 4.91 20.59
N PHE A 74 -20.40 5.79 21.44
CA PHE A 74 -19.16 6.48 21.11
C PHE A 74 -17.99 5.51 20.91
N SER A 75 -17.87 4.48 21.72
CA SER A 75 -16.83 3.46 21.58
C SER A 75 -16.96 2.71 20.24
N PHE A 76 -18.18 2.36 19.84
CA PHE A 76 -18.43 1.76 18.53
C PHE A 76 -18.07 2.69 17.38
N ILE A 77 -18.43 3.98 17.47
CA ILE A 77 -18.10 4.96 16.43
C ILE A 77 -16.58 5.11 16.31
N VAL A 78 -15.87 5.24 17.43
CA VAL A 78 -14.40 5.35 17.43
C VAL A 78 -13.75 4.10 16.86
N ALA A 79 -14.17 2.91 17.29
CA ALA A 79 -13.65 1.64 16.79
C ALA A 79 -13.92 1.45 15.28
N TYR A 80 -15.13 1.73 14.84
CA TYR A 80 -15.52 1.64 13.44
C TYR A 80 -14.73 2.61 12.56
N THR A 81 -14.59 3.86 12.98
CA THR A 81 -13.82 4.88 12.25
C THR A 81 -12.33 4.51 12.19
N ALA A 82 -11.76 4.00 13.29
CA ALA A 82 -10.39 3.52 13.31
C ALA A 82 -10.17 2.33 12.37
N MET A 83 -11.12 1.42 12.29
CA MET A 83 -11.10 0.29 11.36
C MET A 83 -11.16 0.78 9.90
N LEU A 84 -12.08 1.68 9.57
CA LEU A 84 -12.19 2.26 8.22
C LEU A 84 -10.91 2.99 7.81
N ALA A 85 -10.35 3.81 8.69
CA ALA A 85 -9.10 4.52 8.42
C ALA A 85 -7.94 3.55 8.15
N THR A 86 -7.88 2.43 8.87
CA THR A 86 -6.86 1.40 8.67
C THR A 86 -7.05 0.70 7.32
N GLN A 87 -8.28 0.33 6.97
CA GLN A 87 -8.59 -0.26 5.66
C GLN A 87 -8.23 0.69 4.51
N GLN A 88 -8.60 1.96 4.61
CA GLN A 88 -8.25 2.96 3.60
C GLN A 88 -6.73 3.07 3.41
N ARG A 89 -5.95 3.09 4.50
CA ARG A 89 -4.48 3.11 4.41
C ARG A 89 -3.91 1.91 3.68
N LEU A 90 -4.43 0.71 3.96
CA LEU A 90 -4.01 -0.51 3.28
C LEU A 90 -4.34 -0.47 1.80
N ILE A 91 -5.53 0.03 1.44
CA ILE A 91 -5.94 0.22 0.04
C ILE A 91 -5.02 1.24 -0.63
N TYR A 92 -4.79 2.41 -0.03
CA TYR A 92 -3.89 3.43 -0.59
C TYR A 92 -2.46 2.92 -0.75
N ALA A 93 -1.95 2.13 0.20
CA ALA A 93 -0.63 1.53 0.09
C ALA A 93 -0.55 0.54 -1.09
N ARG A 94 -1.58 -0.30 -1.29
CA ARG A 94 -1.68 -1.22 -2.43
C ARG A 94 -1.79 -0.47 -3.76
N VAL A 95 -2.67 0.51 -3.84
CA VAL A 95 -2.83 1.35 -5.05
C VAL A 95 -1.53 2.08 -5.38
N ARG A 96 -0.83 2.58 -4.36
CA ARG A 96 0.47 3.24 -4.55
C ARG A 96 1.55 2.27 -5.04
N GLN A 97 1.55 1.03 -4.56
CA GLN A 97 2.46 -0.01 -5.08
C GLN A 97 2.10 -0.37 -6.52
N MET A 98 0.81 -0.54 -6.84
CA MET A 98 0.35 -0.81 -8.20
C MET A 98 0.66 0.33 -9.18
N ALA A 99 0.75 1.57 -8.72
CA ALA A 99 1.13 2.70 -9.56
C ALA A 99 2.57 2.60 -10.14
N PHE A 100 3.43 1.78 -9.52
CA PHE A 100 4.80 1.53 -9.97
C PHE A 100 4.99 0.22 -10.74
N LEU A 101 3.94 -0.59 -10.87
CA LEU A 101 3.94 -1.82 -11.64
C LEU A 101 3.06 -1.67 -12.87
N ASP A 102 3.45 -2.33 -13.95
CA ASP A 102 2.60 -2.52 -15.11
C ASP A 102 1.56 -3.60 -14.78
N PRO A 103 0.25 -3.32 -14.95
CA PRO A 103 -0.81 -4.25 -14.56
C PRO A 103 -0.86 -5.53 -15.41
N VAL A 104 -0.31 -5.49 -16.63
CA VAL A 104 -0.37 -6.61 -17.57
C VAL A 104 0.84 -7.53 -17.40
N VAL A 105 2.02 -6.94 -17.34
CA VAL A 105 3.28 -7.70 -17.32
C VAL A 105 3.81 -7.92 -15.90
N HIS A 106 3.25 -7.24 -14.91
CA HIS A 106 3.66 -7.25 -13.51
C HIS A 106 5.14 -6.90 -13.27
N MET A 107 5.66 -6.00 -14.12
CA MET A 107 7.01 -5.48 -14.00
C MET A 107 6.99 -4.00 -13.59
N PRO A 108 8.09 -3.50 -12.98
CA PRO A 108 8.23 -2.08 -12.71
C PRO A 108 8.07 -1.25 -13.98
N ASN A 109 7.25 -0.23 -13.91
CA ASN A 109 6.92 0.65 -15.03
C ASN A 109 7.84 1.87 -15.12
N LEU A 110 7.58 2.76 -16.08
CA LEU A 110 8.33 4.00 -16.29
C LEU A 110 8.38 4.90 -15.03
N ARG A 111 7.31 4.92 -14.22
CA ARG A 111 7.30 5.70 -12.96
C ARG A 111 8.29 5.14 -11.94
N ALA A 112 8.40 3.82 -11.87
CA ALA A 112 9.39 3.16 -11.04
C ALA A 112 10.81 3.47 -11.50
N LEU A 113 11.06 3.47 -12.80
CA LEU A 113 12.34 3.85 -13.39
C LEU A 113 12.69 5.32 -13.06
N SER A 114 11.78 6.24 -13.32
CA SER A 114 11.99 7.67 -13.02
C SER A 114 12.33 7.91 -11.54
N ARG A 115 11.63 7.22 -10.63
CA ARG A 115 11.93 7.29 -9.21
C ARG A 115 13.32 6.73 -8.86
N ALA A 116 13.72 5.63 -9.50
CA ALA A 116 15.02 5.02 -9.27
C ALA A 116 16.17 5.89 -9.80
N LEU A 117 15.96 6.63 -10.88
CA LEU A 117 16.95 7.56 -11.44
C LEU A 117 17.15 8.80 -10.57
N ASN A 118 16.10 9.32 -9.97
CA ASN A 118 16.17 10.49 -9.10
C ASN A 118 16.97 10.24 -7.79
N GLY A 119 17.22 8.99 -7.43
CA GLY A 119 17.95 8.62 -6.21
C GLY A 119 19.41 8.23 -6.42
N THR A 120 19.92 8.21 -7.66
CA THR A 120 21.27 7.73 -7.98
C THR A 120 22.02 8.71 -8.89
N SER A 121 23.29 8.95 -8.57
CA SER A 121 24.09 9.94 -9.29
C SER A 121 24.48 9.52 -10.72
N TRP A 122 24.70 8.23 -10.99
CA TRP A 122 25.06 7.75 -12.32
C TRP A 122 24.58 6.31 -12.52
N SER A 123 23.91 6.05 -13.64
CA SER A 123 23.51 4.71 -14.06
C SER A 123 23.41 4.65 -15.59
N THR A 124 23.79 3.51 -16.13
CA THR A 124 23.65 3.22 -17.54
C THR A 124 22.29 2.58 -17.79
N LEU A 125 21.52 3.10 -18.72
CA LEU A 125 20.25 2.53 -19.16
C LEU A 125 20.47 1.75 -20.45
N CYS A 126 20.10 0.48 -20.44
CA CYS A 126 20.13 -0.38 -21.60
C CYS A 126 18.71 -0.66 -22.06
N PHE A 127 18.44 -0.36 -23.31
CA PHE A 127 17.16 -0.63 -23.97
C PHE A 127 17.23 -1.95 -24.71
N LEU A 128 16.27 -2.80 -24.47
CA LEU A 128 16.15 -4.11 -25.09
C LEU A 128 14.97 -4.09 -26.06
N ARG A 129 15.27 -4.18 -27.34
CA ARG A 129 14.28 -4.17 -28.39
C ARG A 129 14.07 -5.57 -28.96
N ILE A 130 12.82 -5.97 -29.11
CA ILE A 130 12.44 -7.29 -29.64
C ILE A 130 11.47 -7.09 -30.82
N PRO A 131 11.98 -6.76 -32.02
CA PRO A 131 11.13 -6.41 -33.15
C PRO A 131 10.15 -7.52 -33.55
N GLU A 132 10.58 -8.77 -33.45
CA GLU A 132 9.79 -9.94 -33.84
C GLU A 132 8.66 -10.26 -32.89
N LEU A 133 8.69 -9.72 -31.66
CA LEU A 133 7.68 -10.02 -30.63
C LEU A 133 6.28 -9.54 -31.03
N GLU A 134 6.20 -8.48 -31.83
CA GLU A 134 4.92 -7.99 -32.33
C GLU A 134 4.30 -8.97 -33.34
N LEU A 135 5.11 -9.48 -34.28
CA LEU A 135 4.67 -10.47 -35.23
C LEU A 135 4.26 -11.77 -34.58
N LEU A 136 5.07 -12.24 -33.61
CA LEU A 136 4.74 -13.42 -32.82
C LEU A 136 3.43 -13.22 -32.03
N GLY A 137 3.22 -12.04 -31.47
CA GLY A 137 1.97 -11.71 -30.77
C GLY A 137 0.74 -11.69 -31.67
N ARG A 138 0.89 -11.33 -32.95
CA ARG A 138 -0.21 -11.41 -33.94
C ARG A 138 -0.54 -12.85 -34.31
N HIS A 139 0.44 -13.73 -34.39
CA HIS A 139 0.24 -15.14 -34.77
C HIS A 139 -0.22 -16.00 -33.59
N TYR A 140 0.39 -15.84 -32.42
CA TYR A 140 0.19 -16.69 -31.24
C TYR A 140 -0.60 -16.00 -30.12
N GLY A 141 -0.99 -14.75 -30.29
CA GLY A 141 -1.78 -14.01 -29.34
C GLY A 141 -0.97 -13.17 -28.32
N VAL A 142 -1.70 -12.34 -27.60
CA VAL A 142 -1.12 -11.40 -26.62
C VAL A 142 -0.46 -12.11 -25.45
N LEU A 143 -0.96 -13.29 -25.07
CA LEU A 143 -0.47 -14.06 -23.95
C LEU A 143 1.00 -14.49 -24.15
N LEU A 144 1.37 -14.89 -25.36
CA LEU A 144 2.75 -15.20 -25.72
C LEU A 144 3.67 -14.00 -25.43
N ARG A 145 3.25 -12.80 -25.86
CA ARG A 145 4.04 -11.57 -25.64
C ARG A 145 4.27 -11.29 -24.16
N ILE A 146 3.24 -11.47 -23.34
CA ILE A 146 3.31 -11.25 -21.89
C ILE A 146 4.28 -12.26 -21.26
N GLN A 147 4.09 -13.54 -21.53
CA GLN A 147 4.92 -14.60 -20.96
C GLN A 147 6.37 -14.50 -21.43
N TYR A 148 6.61 -14.21 -22.70
CA TYR A 148 7.95 -14.00 -23.22
C TYR A 148 8.67 -12.87 -22.47
N LYS A 149 8.03 -11.70 -22.32
CA LYS A 149 8.60 -10.57 -21.58
C LYS A 149 8.87 -10.91 -20.12
N GLN A 150 7.97 -11.62 -19.48
CA GLN A 150 8.15 -12.05 -18.07
C GLN A 150 9.33 -13.01 -17.92
N MET A 151 9.43 -14.01 -18.79
CA MET A 151 10.53 -14.97 -18.73
C MET A 151 11.87 -14.31 -19.07
N LEU A 152 11.92 -13.43 -20.06
CA LEU A 152 13.11 -12.67 -20.42
C LEU A 152 13.53 -11.74 -19.26
N ALA A 153 12.59 -11.04 -18.63
CA ALA A 153 12.88 -10.20 -17.49
C ALA A 153 13.38 -11.01 -16.27
N ASN A 154 12.82 -12.20 -16.05
CA ASN A 154 13.31 -13.09 -15.00
C ASN A 154 14.72 -13.59 -15.30
N HIS A 155 15.01 -13.93 -16.55
CA HIS A 155 16.37 -14.30 -16.97
C HIS A 155 17.35 -13.14 -16.77
N LEU A 156 16.98 -11.92 -17.16
CA LEU A 156 17.81 -10.73 -16.90
C LEU A 156 18.07 -10.52 -15.40
N ARG A 157 17.05 -10.69 -14.56
CA ARG A 157 17.20 -10.54 -13.10
C ARG A 157 18.25 -11.47 -12.51
N THR A 158 18.47 -12.65 -13.06
CA THR A 158 19.52 -13.56 -12.61
C THR A 158 20.93 -13.05 -12.94
N LEU A 159 21.07 -12.17 -13.92
CA LEU A 159 22.33 -11.59 -14.36
C LEU A 159 22.61 -10.23 -13.72
N LEU A 160 21.60 -9.60 -13.13
CA LEU A 160 21.67 -8.28 -12.54
C LEU A 160 22.07 -8.33 -11.06
N GLN A 161 22.73 -7.27 -10.59
CA GLN A 161 23.07 -7.08 -9.19
C GLN A 161 21.84 -6.60 -8.38
N PRO A 162 21.85 -6.73 -7.03
CA PRO A 162 20.72 -6.35 -6.18
C PRO A 162 20.24 -4.91 -6.35
N ASN A 163 21.12 -3.99 -6.75
CA ASN A 163 20.82 -2.58 -6.96
C ASN A 163 20.39 -2.25 -8.40
N GLU A 164 20.35 -3.25 -9.27
CA GLU A 164 19.99 -3.13 -10.67
C GLU A 164 18.60 -3.74 -10.88
N ALA A 165 17.82 -3.20 -11.80
CA ALA A 165 16.47 -3.67 -12.03
C ALA A 165 16.06 -3.58 -13.51
N VAL A 166 15.08 -4.41 -13.86
CA VAL A 166 14.43 -4.42 -15.17
C VAL A 166 13.10 -3.69 -15.07
N TYR A 167 12.82 -2.86 -16.06
CA TYR A 167 11.60 -2.05 -16.16
C TYR A 167 10.89 -2.33 -17.48
N HIS A 168 9.58 -2.26 -17.47
CA HIS A 168 8.75 -2.35 -18.66
C HIS A 168 8.35 -0.95 -19.14
N LEU A 169 8.64 -0.63 -20.39
CA LEU A 169 8.11 0.55 -21.06
C LEU A 169 6.87 0.19 -21.87
N ALA A 170 5.88 1.08 -21.83
CA ALA A 170 4.66 0.91 -22.61
C ALA A 170 4.99 0.85 -24.10
N GLY A 171 4.55 -0.21 -24.74
CA GLY A 171 4.74 -0.43 -26.16
C GLY A 171 5.56 -1.68 -26.46
N HIS A 172 6.84 -1.71 -26.29
CA HIS A 172 7.62 -2.77 -26.91
C HIS A 172 8.82 -3.27 -26.09
N ASP A 173 9.43 -2.41 -25.30
CA ASP A 173 10.81 -2.64 -24.88
C ASP A 173 10.94 -2.88 -23.40
N LEU A 174 11.92 -3.67 -23.05
CA LEU A 174 12.41 -3.79 -21.69
C LEU A 174 13.58 -2.84 -21.52
N VAL A 175 13.67 -2.21 -20.36
CA VAL A 175 14.81 -1.38 -19.99
C VAL A 175 15.41 -1.94 -18.72
N PHE A 176 16.70 -2.09 -18.69
CA PHE A 176 17.39 -2.44 -17.46
C PHE A 176 18.45 -1.39 -17.11
N ARG A 177 18.63 -1.19 -15.84
CA ARG A 177 19.57 -0.23 -15.28
C ARG A 177 20.79 -0.96 -14.74
N LEU A 178 21.98 -0.52 -15.16
CA LEU A 178 23.26 -0.98 -14.65
C LEU A 178 23.94 0.10 -13.82
N ASN A 179 24.67 -0.29 -12.79
CA ASN A 179 25.55 0.62 -12.07
C ASN A 179 26.78 0.97 -12.92
N SER A 180 27.34 2.16 -12.72
CA SER A 180 28.26 2.82 -13.64
C SER A 180 29.65 2.18 -13.77
N GLU A 181 30.09 1.34 -12.86
CA GLU A 181 31.44 0.77 -12.91
C GLU A 181 31.49 -0.55 -13.68
N GLY A 182 32.35 -0.61 -14.71
CA GLY A 182 32.59 -1.82 -15.48
C GLY A 182 31.45 -2.27 -16.40
N HIS A 183 30.54 -1.35 -16.78
CA HIS A 183 29.33 -1.69 -17.51
C HIS A 183 29.57 -2.32 -18.89
N GLN A 184 30.62 -1.97 -19.63
CA GLN A 184 30.87 -2.52 -20.98
C GLN A 184 31.09 -4.05 -20.97
N ALA A 185 31.95 -4.55 -20.08
CA ALA A 185 32.18 -5.99 -19.98
C ALA A 185 30.88 -6.74 -19.59
N ARG A 186 30.08 -6.13 -18.70
CA ARG A 186 28.81 -6.70 -18.27
C ARG A 186 27.75 -6.66 -19.38
N ILE A 187 27.69 -5.60 -20.17
CA ILE A 187 26.78 -5.51 -21.32
C ILE A 187 27.10 -6.65 -22.31
N HIS A 188 28.36 -6.88 -22.62
CA HIS A 188 28.77 -8.01 -23.51
C HIS A 188 28.36 -9.37 -22.93
N LEU A 189 28.48 -9.55 -21.63
CA LEU A 189 28.08 -10.79 -20.96
C LEU A 189 26.56 -11.00 -21.00
N ILE A 190 25.81 -9.94 -20.75
CA ILE A 190 24.35 -9.95 -20.84
C ILE A 190 23.90 -10.19 -22.29
N ASP A 191 24.48 -9.49 -23.27
CA ASP A 191 24.17 -9.68 -24.69
C ASP A 191 24.40 -11.13 -25.12
N ARG A 192 25.54 -11.72 -24.73
CA ARG A 192 25.83 -13.14 -25.02
C ARG A 192 24.78 -14.07 -24.39
N SER A 193 24.39 -13.83 -23.16
CA SER A 193 23.38 -14.62 -22.46
C SER A 193 22.01 -14.47 -23.11
N LEU A 194 21.64 -13.26 -23.54
CA LEU A 194 20.37 -13.00 -24.25
C LEU A 194 20.31 -13.70 -25.60
N ARG A 195 21.42 -13.77 -26.34
CA ARG A 195 21.47 -14.51 -27.62
C ARG A 195 21.32 -16.02 -27.45
N GLN A 196 21.61 -16.53 -26.26
CA GLN A 196 21.41 -17.94 -25.90
C GLN A 196 20.04 -18.21 -25.28
N PHE A 197 19.26 -17.18 -24.95
CA PHE A 197 17.96 -17.32 -24.32
C PHE A 197 16.98 -18.00 -25.26
N ARG A 198 16.36 -19.08 -24.79
CA ARG A 198 15.34 -19.85 -25.51
C ARG A 198 14.04 -19.82 -24.75
N PHE A 199 12.97 -19.57 -25.45
CA PHE A 199 11.61 -19.56 -24.94
C PHE A 199 10.82 -20.69 -25.59
N HIS A 200 10.07 -21.45 -24.81
CA HIS A 200 9.22 -22.50 -25.31
C HIS A 200 7.76 -22.08 -25.16
N TRP A 201 7.03 -22.15 -26.25
CA TRP A 201 5.61 -21.87 -26.31
C TRP A 201 4.88 -23.09 -26.88
N ASP A 202 3.99 -23.73 -26.10
CA ASP A 202 3.28 -24.95 -26.49
C ASP A 202 4.19 -26.05 -27.10
N GLY A 203 5.38 -26.21 -26.50
CA GLY A 203 6.36 -27.18 -26.96
C GLY A 203 7.23 -26.71 -28.16
N VAL A 204 6.94 -25.56 -28.73
CA VAL A 204 7.70 -24.99 -29.86
C VAL A 204 8.79 -24.04 -29.32
N PRO A 205 10.07 -24.28 -29.62
CA PRO A 205 11.13 -23.35 -29.24
C PRO A 205 11.08 -22.10 -30.11
N LEU A 206 10.94 -20.95 -29.48
CA LEU A 206 10.95 -19.65 -30.13
C LEU A 206 12.19 -18.87 -29.68
N GLN A 207 12.91 -18.31 -30.65
CA GLN A 207 14.10 -17.49 -30.39
C GLN A 207 14.04 -16.19 -31.18
N PRO A 208 13.19 -15.22 -30.76
CA PRO A 208 13.15 -13.94 -31.44
C PRO A 208 14.47 -13.18 -31.24
N ARG A 209 14.82 -12.39 -32.24
CA ARG A 209 16.02 -11.56 -32.19
C ARG A 209 15.86 -10.48 -31.14
N ILE A 210 16.86 -10.35 -30.28
CA ILE A 210 16.97 -9.33 -29.22
C ILE A 210 18.10 -8.40 -29.66
N GLY A 211 17.83 -7.10 -29.72
CA GLY A 211 18.79 -6.06 -30.05
C GLY A 211 18.80 -4.92 -29.03
#